data_6df6d560fce78bf47645bb630f5c6505
#
_entry.id   6df6d560fce78bf47645bb630f5c6505
#
_cell.length_a   1.000
_cell.length_b   1.000
_cell.length_c   1.000
_cell.angle_alpha   90.00
_cell.angle_beta   90.00
_cell.angle_gamma   90.00
#
_symmetry.space_group_name_H-M   'P 1'
#
loop_
_entity.id
_entity.type
_entity.pdbx_description
1 polymer ?
#
loop_
_entity_poly.entity_id
_entity_poly.type
_entity_poly.pdbx_seq_one_letter_code
_entity_poly.pdbx_strand_id
1 'polypeptide(L)'
;MAQQDGRHGRGGGQAVGRRRDGGVEEFAGRGRAIEAGERDIDDGVGFFRGAARPDTALMVAYIDEFKDRFRVGPIRRMLAASLDCGFITPRGYRMFRSRPVSRMAARHEAPARGILEIHADSFMAVYGYRKTHAQLLARGWDPAEIGRDQVMNVMRESGIRGVRRGGTPVTTKPAKGAGGRPDLVERGFEAEAPNRPHVADITYVRMANGSFGHTAFAADVFARRIVGWACATTMDTRELPLQALEQAISWAASHGGTDGLVHHSDHGAQYISLVCTTRVGEFGMLPSTGTVGDSYDNAMAESADGAYKTELVWRRKPFRDLRDLELATFRWVSWWNSKRLHQSLGYRTPERTETEFMQTKRRKPPHYKGGTKIRPYHLCKKIKGDWCELLFCYDVPLERFNIR
;
A
#
# COMPACT_ATOMS: atom_id res chain seq x y z
N MET A 1 36.51 42.23 -6.66
CA MET A 1 37.34 41.46 -5.77
C MET A 1 36.49 40.32 -5.30
N ALA A 2 36.43 39.22 -5.98
CA ALA A 2 37.29 38.04 -6.02
C ALA A 2 37.43 37.36 -4.66
N GLN A 3 36.73 36.25 -4.48
CA GLN A 3 37.41 34.98 -4.18
C GLN A 3 36.43 33.82 -4.30
N GLN A 4 36.77 32.94 -5.24
CA GLN A 4 36.26 31.58 -5.38
C GLN A 4 36.84 30.72 -4.26
N ASP A 5 36.05 29.85 -3.66
CA ASP A 5 36.55 28.64 -2.99
C ASP A 5 35.76 27.43 -3.44
N GLY A 6 36.43 26.60 -4.23
CA GLY A 6 35.97 25.30 -4.67
C GLY A 6 36.09 24.30 -3.54
N ARG A 7 35.04 23.52 -3.33
CA ARG A 7 35.10 22.28 -2.53
C ARG A 7 34.65 21.08 -3.37
N HIS A 8 35.61 20.21 -3.56
CA HIS A 8 35.51 18.89 -4.16
C HIS A 8 34.35 18.08 -3.58
N GLY A 9 33.39 17.77 -4.42
CA GLY A 9 32.40 16.73 -4.15
C GLY A 9 33.01 15.35 -4.34
N ARG A 10 33.11 14.58 -3.25
CA ARG A 10 33.39 13.13 -3.32
C ARG A 10 32.18 12.43 -3.91
N GLY A 11 32.34 11.85 -5.10
CA GLY A 11 31.36 10.99 -5.75
C GLY A 11 31.14 9.72 -4.93
N GLY A 12 29.96 9.62 -4.34
CA GLY A 12 29.45 8.38 -3.79
C GLY A 12 29.07 7.44 -4.95
N GLY A 13 29.85 6.38 -5.15
CA GLY A 13 29.57 5.35 -6.13
C GLY A 13 28.23 4.69 -5.84
N GLN A 14 27.24 4.96 -6.67
CA GLN A 14 26.02 4.15 -6.74
C GLN A 14 26.41 2.79 -7.30
N ALA A 15 26.34 1.75 -6.46
CA ALA A 15 26.37 0.38 -6.91
C ALA A 15 25.11 0.10 -7.76
N VAL A 16 25.27 0.21 -9.06
CA VAL A 16 24.25 -0.18 -10.05
C VAL A 16 24.13 -1.70 -10.01
N GLY A 17 23.13 -2.20 -9.30
CA GLY A 17 22.70 -3.59 -9.43
C GLY A 17 22.24 -3.84 -10.85
N ARG A 18 23.09 -4.44 -11.65
CA ARG A 18 22.81 -4.79 -13.05
C ARG A 18 21.65 -5.77 -13.09
N ARG A 19 20.54 -5.35 -13.68
CA ARG A 19 19.45 -6.23 -14.11
C ARG A 19 19.99 -7.19 -15.17
N ARG A 20 19.80 -8.49 -14.99
CA ARG A 20 20.16 -9.48 -16.02
C ARG A 20 19.40 -9.24 -17.32
N ASP A 21 18.17 -8.74 -17.24
CA ASP A 21 17.31 -8.49 -18.41
C ASP A 21 17.64 -7.17 -19.13
N GLY A 22 18.11 -6.15 -18.44
CA GLY A 22 18.48 -4.87 -19.07
C GLY A 22 19.68 -5.00 -20.02
N GLY A 23 20.57 -5.97 -19.79
CA GLY A 23 21.70 -6.23 -20.68
C GLY A 23 21.27 -6.91 -22.00
N VAL A 24 20.26 -7.77 -21.92
CA VAL A 24 19.74 -8.48 -23.11
C VAL A 24 18.89 -7.54 -23.96
N GLU A 25 18.06 -6.69 -23.34
CA GLU A 25 17.26 -5.67 -24.04
C GLU A 25 18.14 -4.56 -24.66
N GLU A 26 19.18 -4.13 -23.97
CA GLU A 26 20.15 -3.16 -24.50
C GLU A 26 20.89 -3.73 -25.70
N PHE A 27 21.20 -5.02 -25.67
CA PHE A 27 21.84 -5.72 -26.76
C PHE A 27 20.91 -5.84 -27.99
N ALA A 28 19.66 -6.25 -27.78
CA ALA A 28 18.65 -6.33 -28.84
C ALA A 28 18.30 -4.96 -29.46
N GLY A 29 18.37 -3.88 -28.65
CA GLY A 29 18.18 -2.51 -29.11
C GLY A 29 19.33 -2.02 -30.01
N ARG A 30 20.57 -2.36 -29.67
CA ARG A 30 21.77 -2.02 -30.47
C ARG A 30 21.88 -2.88 -31.71
N GLY A 31 21.51 -4.16 -31.69
CA GLY A 31 21.50 -5.05 -32.86
C GLY A 31 20.64 -4.51 -33.99
N ARG A 32 19.50 -3.87 -33.67
CA ARG A 32 18.66 -3.20 -34.70
C ARG A 32 19.26 -1.92 -35.30
N ALA A 33 20.22 -1.28 -34.62
CA ALA A 33 20.92 -0.11 -35.14
C ALA A 33 22.13 -0.43 -36.01
N ILE A 34 22.52 -1.72 -36.11
CA ILE A 34 23.73 -2.21 -36.80
C ILE A 34 23.41 -2.82 -38.18
N GLU A 35 22.29 -2.51 -38.78
CA GLU A 35 21.99 -2.95 -40.19
C GLU A 35 22.85 -2.27 -41.27
N ALA A 36 23.84 -1.47 -40.90
CA ALA A 36 24.74 -0.77 -41.84
C ALA A 36 26.23 -1.12 -41.61
N GLY A 37 26.66 -2.27 -42.08
CA GLY A 37 28.05 -2.49 -42.60
C GLY A 37 29.18 -2.73 -41.58
N GLU A 38 29.98 -3.74 -41.87
CA GLU A 38 31.39 -4.08 -41.56
C GLU A 38 32.07 -3.74 -40.22
N ARG A 39 31.41 -3.04 -39.26
CA ARG A 39 31.97 -2.69 -37.93
C ARG A 39 31.50 -3.59 -36.77
N ASP A 40 30.75 -4.64 -37.07
CA ASP A 40 29.90 -5.34 -36.08
C ASP A 40 30.64 -6.13 -34.99
N ILE A 41 31.89 -6.49 -35.23
CA ILE A 41 32.64 -7.37 -34.31
C ILE A 41 33.51 -6.57 -33.35
N ASP A 42 34.04 -5.41 -33.81
CA ASP A 42 34.77 -4.47 -32.95
C ASP A 42 33.86 -3.82 -31.89
N ASP A 43 32.58 -3.61 -32.22
CA ASP A 43 31.57 -3.13 -31.24
C ASP A 43 31.29 -4.18 -30.16
N GLY A 44 31.36 -5.48 -30.45
CA GLY A 44 31.25 -6.55 -29.47
C GLY A 44 32.42 -6.56 -28.47
N VAL A 45 33.63 -6.24 -28.92
CA VAL A 45 34.79 -6.06 -28.02
C VAL A 45 34.58 -4.84 -27.11
N GLY A 46 34.07 -3.73 -27.66
CA GLY A 46 33.72 -2.53 -26.91
C GLY A 46 32.67 -2.80 -25.85
N PHE A 47 31.65 -3.62 -26.17
CA PHE A 47 30.57 -3.98 -25.22
C PHE A 47 31.09 -4.75 -23.99
N PHE A 48 32.10 -5.62 -24.16
CA PHE A 48 32.65 -6.43 -23.05
C PHE A 48 33.86 -5.80 -22.34
N ARG A 49 34.48 -4.74 -22.89
CA ARG A 49 35.71 -4.13 -22.36
C ARG A 49 35.61 -3.57 -20.93
N GLY A 50 34.41 -3.31 -20.43
CA GLY A 50 34.23 -2.73 -19.09
C GLY A 50 33.99 -3.74 -17.97
N ALA A 51 33.94 -5.04 -18.26
CA ALA A 51 33.60 -6.08 -17.28
C ALA A 51 34.83 -6.90 -16.90
N ALA A 52 35.10 -7.04 -15.59
CA ALA A 52 36.18 -7.93 -15.11
C ALA A 52 36.01 -9.36 -15.61
N ARG A 53 34.77 -9.84 -15.77
CA ARG A 53 34.39 -11.05 -16.48
C ARG A 53 32.92 -10.95 -16.91
N PRO A 54 32.59 -11.05 -18.22
CA PRO A 54 31.20 -11.02 -18.67
C PRO A 54 30.40 -12.21 -18.11
N ASP A 55 29.09 -11.99 -17.82
CA ASP A 55 28.19 -13.08 -17.44
C ASP A 55 28.09 -14.11 -18.59
N THR A 56 28.07 -15.39 -18.23
CA THR A 56 27.97 -16.49 -19.20
C THR A 56 26.69 -16.38 -20.05
N ALA A 57 25.56 -15.97 -19.47
CA ALA A 57 24.31 -15.78 -20.20
C ALA A 57 24.44 -14.68 -21.25
N LEU A 58 25.14 -13.59 -20.95
CA LEU A 58 25.40 -12.50 -21.88
C LEU A 58 26.34 -12.92 -23.03
N MET A 59 27.39 -13.70 -22.71
CA MET A 59 28.28 -14.26 -23.72
C MET A 59 27.54 -15.21 -24.70
N VAL A 60 26.60 -16.02 -24.15
CA VAL A 60 25.80 -16.94 -24.99
C VAL A 60 24.79 -16.17 -25.82
N ALA A 61 24.09 -15.17 -25.25
CA ALA A 61 23.16 -14.34 -26.01
C ALA A 61 23.85 -13.64 -27.20
N TYR A 62 25.04 -13.10 -26.97
CA TYR A 62 25.84 -12.52 -28.07
C TYR A 62 26.18 -13.53 -29.17
N ILE A 63 26.63 -14.73 -28.79
CA ILE A 63 26.91 -15.79 -29.80
C ILE A 63 25.61 -16.14 -30.53
N ASP A 64 24.49 -16.29 -29.83
CA ASP A 64 23.21 -16.68 -30.44
C ASP A 64 22.69 -15.65 -31.45
N GLU A 65 22.93 -14.38 -31.22
CA GLU A 65 22.55 -13.28 -32.13
C GLU A 65 23.35 -13.26 -33.41
N PHE A 66 24.66 -13.52 -33.31
CA PHE A 66 25.57 -13.40 -34.47
C PHE A 66 26.00 -14.75 -35.12
N LYS A 67 25.61 -15.92 -34.55
CA LYS A 67 26.05 -17.23 -35.00
C LYS A 67 25.66 -17.57 -36.46
N ASP A 68 24.53 -17.06 -36.92
CA ASP A 68 24.02 -17.34 -38.26
C ASP A 68 24.84 -16.60 -39.33
N ARG A 69 25.41 -15.43 -38.97
CA ARG A 69 26.27 -14.64 -39.86
C ARG A 69 27.74 -15.06 -39.79
N PHE A 70 28.27 -15.29 -38.58
CA PHE A 70 29.72 -15.50 -38.39
C PHE A 70 30.09 -16.88 -37.84
N ARG A 71 29.14 -17.73 -37.54
CA ARG A 71 29.30 -19.01 -36.83
C ARG A 71 29.92 -18.89 -35.46
N VAL A 72 29.61 -19.84 -34.56
CA VAL A 72 30.01 -19.83 -33.13
C VAL A 72 31.55 -19.83 -32.94
N GLY A 73 32.28 -20.57 -33.78
CA GLY A 73 33.73 -20.72 -33.65
C GLY A 73 34.53 -19.41 -33.84
N PRO A 74 34.33 -18.72 -34.97
CA PRO A 74 34.95 -17.40 -35.20
C PRO A 74 34.62 -16.34 -34.16
N ILE A 75 33.33 -16.13 -33.83
CA ILE A 75 32.90 -15.16 -32.82
C ILE A 75 33.67 -15.38 -31.53
N ARG A 76 33.67 -16.63 -31.06
CA ARG A 76 34.30 -17.00 -29.80
C ARG A 76 35.83 -16.82 -29.82
N ARG A 77 36.51 -17.19 -30.91
CA ARG A 77 38.00 -17.04 -31.03
C ARG A 77 38.40 -15.57 -30.96
N MET A 78 37.67 -14.73 -31.67
CA MET A 78 37.96 -13.30 -31.69
C MET A 78 37.72 -12.64 -30.33
N LEU A 79 36.58 -12.87 -29.73
CA LEU A 79 36.30 -12.29 -28.40
C LEU A 79 37.22 -12.86 -27.33
N ALA A 80 37.60 -14.14 -27.40
CA ALA A 80 38.59 -14.70 -26.45
C ALA A 80 40.00 -14.13 -26.63
N ALA A 81 40.37 -13.71 -27.85
CA ALA A 81 41.66 -13.06 -28.12
C ALA A 81 41.66 -11.57 -27.77
N SER A 82 40.48 -10.92 -27.78
CA SER A 82 40.34 -9.46 -27.54
C SER A 82 40.02 -9.09 -26.09
N LEU A 83 39.68 -10.07 -25.26
CA LEU A 83 39.31 -9.87 -23.86
C LEU A 83 40.32 -10.52 -22.94
N ASP A 84 40.97 -9.74 -22.07
CA ASP A 84 41.97 -10.21 -21.07
C ASP A 84 41.39 -11.25 -20.12
N CYS A 85 40.08 -11.17 -19.83
CA CYS A 85 39.35 -12.10 -18.96
C CYS A 85 38.95 -13.41 -19.65
N GLY A 86 39.21 -13.54 -20.95
CA GLY A 86 38.81 -14.66 -21.81
C GLY A 86 37.31 -14.69 -22.13
N PHE A 87 36.87 -15.63 -22.92
CA PHE A 87 35.49 -15.80 -23.36
C PHE A 87 35.02 -17.25 -23.18
N ILE A 88 33.71 -17.52 -23.29
CA ILE A 88 33.15 -18.86 -23.12
C ILE A 88 33.80 -19.89 -24.05
N THR A 89 34.08 -21.09 -23.54
CA THR A 89 34.62 -22.20 -24.34
C THR A 89 33.54 -22.82 -25.24
N PRO A 90 33.90 -23.55 -26.35
CA PRO A 90 32.92 -24.25 -27.15
C PRO A 90 32.10 -25.28 -26.38
N ARG A 91 32.76 -25.95 -25.43
CA ARG A 91 32.10 -26.88 -24.49
C ARG A 91 31.15 -26.12 -23.55
N GLY A 92 31.61 -25.01 -22.97
CA GLY A 92 30.80 -24.18 -22.10
C GLY A 92 29.55 -23.65 -22.82
N TYR A 93 29.69 -23.14 -24.04
CA TYR A 93 28.56 -22.70 -24.84
C TYR A 93 27.53 -23.84 -25.09
N ARG A 94 28.03 -25.02 -25.56
CA ARG A 94 27.14 -26.18 -25.76
C ARG A 94 26.47 -26.65 -24.50
N MET A 95 27.20 -26.74 -23.38
CA MET A 95 26.66 -27.12 -22.08
C MET A 95 25.60 -26.11 -21.57
N PHE A 96 25.84 -24.82 -21.77
CA PHE A 96 24.87 -23.80 -21.40
C PHE A 96 23.59 -23.95 -22.24
N ARG A 97 23.69 -24.16 -23.54
CA ARG A 97 22.56 -24.35 -24.46
C ARG A 97 21.78 -25.64 -24.23
N SER A 98 22.47 -26.72 -23.87
CA SER A 98 21.85 -28.02 -23.61
C SER A 98 21.41 -28.20 -22.16
N ARG A 99 21.78 -27.25 -21.29
CA ARG A 99 21.43 -27.34 -19.85
C ARG A 99 19.92 -27.15 -19.67
N PRO A 100 19.21 -28.16 -19.14
CA PRO A 100 17.81 -27.98 -18.81
C PRO A 100 17.65 -26.87 -17.77
N VAL A 101 16.50 -26.22 -17.77
CA VAL A 101 16.12 -25.24 -16.74
C VAL A 101 16.34 -25.89 -15.38
N SER A 102 17.07 -25.23 -14.49
CA SER A 102 17.34 -25.79 -13.17
C SER A 102 16.00 -26.02 -12.44
N ARG A 103 15.96 -27.05 -11.59
CA ARG A 103 14.76 -27.32 -10.77
C ARG A 103 14.31 -26.09 -9.99
N MET A 104 15.27 -25.27 -9.52
CA MET A 104 14.98 -24.02 -8.80
C MET A 104 14.35 -23.00 -9.75
N ALA A 105 14.92 -22.78 -10.95
CA ALA A 105 14.35 -21.84 -11.92
C ALA A 105 12.96 -22.25 -12.37
N ALA A 106 12.75 -23.55 -12.66
CA ALA A 106 11.41 -24.09 -12.97
C ALA A 106 10.42 -23.87 -11.78
N ARG A 107 10.88 -24.07 -10.54
CA ARG A 107 10.07 -23.82 -9.35
C ARG A 107 9.77 -22.34 -9.13
N HIS A 108 10.56 -21.42 -9.65
CA HIS A 108 10.35 -19.99 -9.53
C HIS A 108 9.47 -19.39 -10.64
N GLU A 109 9.27 -20.09 -11.76
CA GLU A 109 8.55 -19.56 -12.92
C GLU A 109 7.10 -19.20 -12.62
N ALA A 110 6.33 -20.11 -12.04
CA ALA A 110 4.94 -19.85 -11.69
C ALA A 110 4.79 -18.76 -10.62
N PRO A 111 5.55 -18.79 -9.49
CA PRO A 111 5.57 -17.69 -8.53
C PRO A 111 5.96 -16.35 -9.15
N ALA A 112 6.94 -16.29 -10.06
CA ALA A 112 7.35 -15.05 -10.72
C ALA A 112 6.18 -14.43 -11.50
N ARG A 113 5.42 -15.24 -12.23
CA ARG A 113 4.23 -14.79 -12.95
C ARG A 113 3.17 -14.22 -12.01
N GLY A 114 2.82 -14.93 -10.93
CA GLY A 114 1.85 -14.46 -9.93
C GLY A 114 2.31 -13.18 -9.22
N ILE A 115 3.61 -13.03 -8.97
CA ILE A 115 4.20 -11.82 -8.38
C ILE A 115 4.10 -10.64 -9.37
N LEU A 116 4.43 -10.85 -10.64
CA LEU A 116 4.31 -9.82 -11.68
C LEU A 116 2.86 -9.36 -11.86
N GLU A 117 1.90 -10.27 -11.84
CA GLU A 117 0.47 -9.94 -11.88
C GLU A 117 0.02 -9.09 -10.68
N ILE A 118 0.52 -9.37 -9.46
CA ILE A 118 0.24 -8.54 -8.29
C ILE A 118 0.83 -7.14 -8.48
N HIS A 119 2.07 -7.05 -8.94
CA HIS A 119 2.78 -5.78 -9.11
C HIS A 119 2.39 -5.01 -10.37
N ALA A 120 1.61 -5.59 -11.28
CA ALA A 120 0.97 -4.88 -12.39
C ALA A 120 -0.17 -3.97 -11.91
N ASP A 121 -0.79 -4.27 -10.76
CA ASP A 121 -1.76 -3.35 -10.12
C ASP A 121 -1.02 -2.17 -9.52
N SER A 122 -1.44 -0.95 -9.89
CA SER A 122 -0.78 0.29 -9.50
C SER A 122 -0.71 0.50 -7.98
N PHE A 123 -1.70 0.02 -7.23
CA PHE A 123 -1.72 0.12 -5.78
C PHE A 123 -0.97 -1.04 -5.11
N MET A 124 -1.05 -2.26 -5.65
CA MET A 124 -0.34 -3.41 -5.09
C MET A 124 1.17 -3.39 -5.40
N ALA A 125 1.60 -2.62 -6.40
CA ALA A 125 3.02 -2.44 -6.74
C ALA A 125 3.88 -1.89 -5.59
N VAL A 126 3.28 -1.40 -4.50
CA VAL A 126 3.97 -0.98 -3.26
C VAL A 126 4.34 -2.13 -2.34
N TYR A 127 3.79 -3.32 -2.57
CA TYR A 127 3.94 -4.44 -1.65
C TYR A 127 5.38 -4.95 -1.59
N GLY A 128 5.91 -5.08 -0.37
CA GLY A 128 7.12 -5.86 -0.13
C GLY A 128 6.78 -7.35 -0.04
N TYR A 129 7.81 -8.19 -0.03
CA TYR A 129 7.68 -9.65 -0.10
C TYR A 129 6.65 -10.27 0.88
N ARG A 130 6.51 -9.70 2.10
CA ARG A 130 5.54 -10.21 3.10
C ARG A 130 4.10 -10.03 2.66
N LYS A 131 3.75 -8.84 2.16
CA LYS A 131 2.41 -8.58 1.63
C LYS A 131 2.17 -9.30 0.31
N THR A 132 3.18 -9.39 -0.56
CA THR A 132 3.11 -10.14 -1.81
C THR A 132 2.85 -11.63 -1.54
N HIS A 133 3.55 -12.24 -0.58
CA HIS A 133 3.28 -13.61 -0.15
C HIS A 133 1.85 -13.78 0.37
N ALA A 134 1.41 -12.90 1.29
CA ALA A 134 0.05 -12.94 1.81
C ALA A 134 -1.00 -12.76 0.70
N GLN A 135 -0.72 -11.94 -0.31
CA GLN A 135 -1.60 -11.75 -1.48
C GLN A 135 -1.67 -13.00 -2.37
N LEU A 136 -0.56 -13.72 -2.55
CA LEU A 136 -0.55 -15.00 -3.25
C LEU A 136 -1.41 -16.04 -2.53
N LEU A 137 -1.25 -16.16 -1.21
CA LEU A 137 -2.10 -17.05 -0.41
C LEU A 137 -3.59 -16.66 -0.48
N ALA A 138 -3.90 -15.36 -0.46
CA ALA A 138 -5.27 -14.87 -0.62
C ALA A 138 -5.86 -15.16 -2.02
N ARG A 139 -5.00 -15.35 -3.04
CA ARG A 139 -5.37 -15.79 -4.39
C ARG A 139 -5.46 -17.32 -4.54
N GLY A 140 -5.31 -18.08 -3.47
CA GLY A 140 -5.46 -19.53 -3.45
C GLY A 140 -4.18 -20.34 -3.69
N TRP A 141 -2.99 -19.71 -3.59
CA TRP A 141 -1.74 -20.46 -3.64
C TRP A 141 -1.57 -21.31 -2.38
N ASP A 142 -1.09 -22.53 -2.54
CA ASP A 142 -0.86 -23.44 -1.41
C ASP A 142 0.33 -22.94 -0.56
N PRO A 143 0.15 -22.70 0.75
CA PRO A 143 1.23 -22.32 1.65
C PRO A 143 2.33 -23.38 1.77
N ALA A 144 2.08 -24.66 1.42
CA ALA A 144 3.09 -25.70 1.36
C ALA A 144 4.00 -25.57 0.14
N GLU A 145 3.51 -24.95 -0.95
CA GLU A 145 4.24 -24.81 -2.22
C GLU A 145 5.00 -23.49 -2.30
N ILE A 146 4.52 -22.43 -1.62
CA ILE A 146 5.12 -21.10 -1.70
C ILE A 146 5.48 -20.55 -0.32
N GLY A 147 6.78 -20.46 -0.05
CA GLY A 147 7.32 -19.87 1.18
C GLY A 147 7.65 -18.38 1.03
N ARG A 148 7.69 -17.66 2.16
CA ARG A 148 8.05 -16.23 2.19
C ARG A 148 9.43 -15.95 1.59
N ASP A 149 10.41 -16.80 1.88
CA ASP A 149 11.78 -16.64 1.40
C ASP A 149 11.88 -16.89 -0.10
N GLN A 150 11.08 -17.81 -0.63
CA GLN A 150 10.97 -18.03 -2.07
C GLN A 150 10.43 -16.77 -2.76
N VAL A 151 9.33 -16.18 -2.24
CA VAL A 151 8.78 -14.92 -2.77
C VAL A 151 9.82 -13.80 -2.70
N MET A 152 10.56 -13.68 -1.59
CA MET A 152 11.62 -12.69 -1.43
C MET A 152 12.73 -12.87 -2.49
N ASN A 153 13.16 -14.11 -2.73
CA ASN A 153 14.18 -14.43 -3.72
C ASN A 153 13.71 -14.15 -5.14
N VAL A 154 12.50 -14.59 -5.49
CA VAL A 154 11.91 -14.33 -6.82
C VAL A 154 11.74 -12.83 -7.07
N MET A 155 11.23 -12.06 -6.09
CA MET A 155 11.12 -10.60 -6.21
C MET A 155 12.49 -9.94 -6.44
N ARG A 156 13.53 -10.41 -5.71
CA ARG A 156 14.90 -9.90 -5.87
C ARG A 156 15.46 -10.24 -7.25
N GLU A 157 15.26 -11.45 -7.74
CA GLU A 157 15.67 -11.90 -9.07
C GLU A 157 14.97 -11.11 -10.17
N SER A 158 13.68 -10.81 -9.98
CA SER A 158 12.88 -9.99 -10.91
C SER A 158 13.08 -8.48 -10.73
N GLY A 159 13.98 -8.03 -9.86
CA GLY A 159 14.21 -6.60 -9.60
C GLY A 159 13.05 -5.87 -8.92
N ILE A 160 12.06 -6.60 -8.40
CA ILE A 160 10.87 -6.04 -7.76
C ILE A 160 11.18 -5.73 -6.29
N ARG A 161 10.84 -4.51 -5.86
CA ARG A 161 11.01 -4.07 -4.47
C ARG A 161 9.76 -3.35 -3.98
N GLY A 162 9.34 -3.67 -2.75
CA GLY A 162 8.31 -2.90 -2.06
C GLY A 162 8.80 -1.49 -1.71
N VAL A 163 7.86 -0.57 -1.58
CA VAL A 163 8.16 0.81 -1.20
C VAL A 163 8.48 0.85 0.30
N ARG A 164 9.58 1.50 0.66
CA ARG A 164 9.92 1.81 2.06
C ARG A 164 9.39 3.18 2.41
N ARG A 165 8.86 3.34 3.62
CA ARG A 165 8.58 4.66 4.15
C ARG A 165 9.90 5.43 4.27
N GLY A 166 9.98 6.60 3.65
CA GLY A 166 11.03 7.57 3.90
C GLY A 166 10.84 8.21 5.27
N GLY A 167 11.87 8.90 5.78
CA GLY A 167 11.72 9.77 6.94
C GLY A 167 10.67 10.85 6.61
N THR A 168 9.68 11.02 7.48
CA THR A 168 8.65 12.05 7.32
C THR A 168 9.28 13.39 7.74
N PRO A 169 9.26 14.44 6.89
CA PRO A 169 9.62 15.78 7.35
C PRO A 169 8.70 16.19 8.50
N VAL A 170 9.24 16.67 9.58
CA VAL A 170 8.46 17.25 10.68
C VAL A 170 7.86 18.56 10.17
N THR A 171 6.56 18.57 9.89
CA THR A 171 5.85 19.72 9.32
C THR A 171 4.98 20.46 10.34
N THR A 172 4.70 19.86 11.50
CA THR A 172 3.82 20.43 12.52
C THR A 172 4.64 21.15 13.57
N LYS A 173 4.34 22.44 13.80
CA LYS A 173 4.81 23.18 14.99
C LYS A 173 3.76 23.01 16.07
N PRO A 174 4.12 22.61 17.30
CA PRO A 174 3.16 22.51 18.42
C PRO A 174 2.47 23.86 18.65
N ALA A 175 1.15 23.86 18.71
CA ALA A 175 0.41 25.05 19.12
C ALA A 175 0.69 25.32 20.61
N LYS A 176 1.11 26.53 20.95
CA LYS A 176 1.26 26.93 22.35
C LYS A 176 -0.13 27.19 22.94
N GLY A 177 -0.61 26.29 23.79
CA GLY A 177 -1.85 26.44 24.51
C GLY A 177 -2.25 25.13 25.17
N ALA A 178 -2.60 25.15 26.46
CA ALA A 178 -3.17 23.99 27.14
C ALA A 178 -4.60 23.76 26.61
N GLY A 179 -4.75 22.83 25.68
CA GLY A 179 -6.06 22.34 25.26
C GLY A 179 -6.67 21.51 26.40
N GLY A 180 -7.80 21.97 26.95
CA GLY A 180 -8.45 21.35 28.10
C GLY A 180 -9.21 20.04 27.78
N ARG A 181 -8.86 19.29 26.72
CA ARG A 181 -9.49 18.00 26.41
C ARG A 181 -8.63 16.86 26.92
N PRO A 182 -9.25 15.87 27.61
CA PRO A 182 -8.51 14.69 28.05
C PRO A 182 -8.09 13.82 26.85
N ASP A 183 -6.96 13.13 27.00
CA ASP A 183 -6.64 11.97 26.16
C ASP A 183 -7.44 10.77 26.69
N LEU A 184 -8.46 10.34 25.93
CA LEU A 184 -9.29 9.19 26.25
C LEU A 184 -8.78 7.90 25.59
N VAL A 185 -7.76 7.99 24.74
CA VAL A 185 -7.18 6.84 24.03
C VAL A 185 -5.94 6.30 24.73
N GLU A 186 -5.19 7.18 25.43
CA GLU A 186 -4.01 6.81 26.24
C GLU A 186 -3.05 5.88 25.47
N ARG A 187 -2.81 6.14 24.17
CA ARG A 187 -2.03 5.29 23.27
C ARG A 187 -2.60 3.88 23.05
N GLY A 188 -3.79 3.60 23.50
CA GLY A 188 -4.50 2.33 23.31
C GLY A 188 -5.11 2.22 21.92
N PHE A 189 -4.26 2.08 20.87
CA PHE A 189 -4.72 1.90 19.49
C PHE A 189 -5.15 0.46 19.19
N GLU A 190 -5.76 -0.18 20.19
CA GLU A 190 -6.41 -1.48 20.06
C GLU A 190 -7.87 -1.31 20.53
N ALA A 191 -8.79 -1.84 19.76
CA ALA A 191 -10.22 -1.80 20.08
C ALA A 191 -10.80 -3.20 19.98
N GLU A 192 -11.73 -3.53 20.88
CA GLU A 192 -12.40 -4.83 20.90
C GLU A 192 -13.55 -4.94 19.89
N ALA A 193 -14.00 -3.79 19.37
CA ALA A 193 -15.11 -3.70 18.43
C ALA A 193 -14.97 -2.49 17.49
N PRO A 194 -15.60 -2.52 16.31
CA PRO A 194 -15.72 -1.35 15.44
C PRO A 194 -16.41 -0.19 16.13
N ASN A 195 -16.09 1.03 15.69
CA ASN A 195 -16.66 2.28 16.20
C ASN A 195 -16.46 2.49 17.72
N ARG A 196 -15.26 2.19 18.23
CA ARG A 196 -14.94 2.46 19.64
C ARG A 196 -14.00 3.63 19.83
N PRO A 197 -12.76 3.73 19.33
CA PRO A 197 -12.25 5.03 18.92
C PRO A 197 -12.13 5.16 17.41
N HIS A 198 -12.40 6.36 16.91
CA HIS A 198 -11.92 6.85 15.62
C HIS A 198 -10.74 7.78 15.87
N VAL A 199 -9.72 7.69 15.00
CA VAL A 199 -8.58 8.61 15.01
C VAL A 199 -8.62 9.46 13.74
N ALA A 200 -8.29 10.75 13.87
CA ALA A 200 -8.32 11.69 12.76
C ALA A 200 -7.03 12.50 12.66
N ASP A 201 -6.62 12.80 11.43
CA ASP A 201 -5.47 13.65 11.14
C ASP A 201 -5.63 14.35 9.78
N ILE A 202 -4.84 15.42 9.57
CA ILE A 202 -4.81 16.20 8.33
C ILE A 202 -3.39 16.16 7.75
N THR A 203 -3.30 15.82 6.47
CA THR A 203 -2.04 15.77 5.77
C THR A 203 -1.97 16.73 4.60
N TYR A 204 -0.75 17.20 4.27
CA TYR A 204 -0.47 18.14 3.19
C TYR A 204 -0.05 17.40 1.93
N VAL A 205 -0.56 17.85 0.80
CA VAL A 205 -0.26 17.30 -0.53
C VAL A 205 0.18 18.43 -1.46
N ARG A 206 1.41 18.35 -2.01
CA ARG A 206 1.90 19.35 -2.94
C ARG A 206 1.22 19.23 -4.30
N MET A 207 0.69 20.36 -4.79
CA MET A 207 0.02 20.47 -6.07
C MET A 207 1.00 20.89 -7.19
N ALA A 208 0.61 20.70 -8.45
CA ALA A 208 1.46 21.00 -9.61
C ALA A 208 1.77 22.50 -9.76
N ASN A 209 0.88 23.37 -9.30
CA ASN A 209 1.08 24.82 -9.28
C ASN A 209 1.95 25.31 -8.11
N GLY A 210 2.51 24.40 -7.31
CA GLY A 210 3.34 24.71 -6.14
C GLY A 210 2.57 25.01 -4.85
N SER A 211 1.23 25.14 -4.88
CA SER A 211 0.39 25.26 -3.69
C SER A 211 0.28 23.93 -2.93
N PHE A 212 -0.42 23.95 -1.80
CA PHE A 212 -0.75 22.75 -1.05
C PHE A 212 -2.26 22.49 -1.09
N GLY A 213 -2.63 21.25 -1.37
CA GLY A 213 -3.90 20.68 -1.00
C GLY A 213 -3.81 20.01 0.36
N HIS A 214 -4.92 19.82 1.01
CA HIS A 214 -5.04 19.21 2.32
C HIS A 214 -5.97 18.01 2.21
N THR A 215 -5.66 16.94 2.92
CA THR A 215 -6.52 15.76 3.02
C THR A 215 -6.71 15.41 4.49
N ALA A 216 -7.96 15.36 4.94
CA ALA A 216 -8.32 14.87 6.26
C ALA A 216 -8.77 13.42 6.16
N PHE A 217 -8.39 12.62 7.15
CA PHE A 217 -8.86 11.25 7.31
C PHE A 217 -9.44 11.05 8.71
N ALA A 218 -10.50 10.23 8.80
CA ALA A 218 -10.98 9.63 10.04
C ALA A 218 -10.94 8.11 9.86
N ALA A 219 -10.29 7.39 10.76
CA ALA A 219 -10.10 5.96 10.67
C ALA A 219 -10.57 5.24 11.95
N ASP A 220 -11.31 4.16 11.78
CA ASP A 220 -11.67 3.26 12.86
C ASP A 220 -10.46 2.47 13.36
N VAL A 221 -10.24 2.47 14.67
CA VAL A 221 -9.08 1.82 15.28
C VAL A 221 -9.16 0.30 15.20
N PHE A 222 -10.34 -0.30 15.29
CA PHE A 222 -10.52 -1.75 15.25
C PHE A 222 -10.11 -2.35 13.90
N ALA A 223 -10.76 -1.89 12.85
CA ALA A 223 -10.59 -2.45 11.51
C ALA A 223 -9.56 -1.72 10.66
N ARG A 224 -8.99 -0.61 11.13
CA ARG A 224 -8.11 0.28 10.34
C ARG A 224 -8.82 0.86 9.10
N ARG A 225 -10.16 0.85 9.12
CA ARG A 225 -10.99 1.37 8.04
C ARG A 225 -10.95 2.87 8.03
N ILE A 226 -10.77 3.48 6.87
CA ILE A 226 -11.02 4.90 6.68
C ILE A 226 -12.54 5.07 6.55
N VAL A 227 -13.14 5.67 7.58
CA VAL A 227 -14.60 5.86 7.71
C VAL A 227 -15.05 7.25 7.26
N GLY A 228 -14.11 8.19 7.13
CA GLY A 228 -14.35 9.51 6.57
C GLY A 228 -13.08 10.12 6.00
N TRP A 229 -13.23 10.93 4.97
CA TRP A 229 -12.13 11.66 4.35
C TRP A 229 -12.66 12.88 3.59
N ALA A 230 -11.82 13.89 3.45
CA ALA A 230 -12.10 15.07 2.64
C ALA A 230 -10.80 15.64 2.05
N CYS A 231 -10.91 16.33 0.93
CA CYS A 231 -9.82 17.11 0.35
C CYS A 231 -10.26 18.57 0.20
N ALA A 232 -9.35 19.50 0.47
CA ALA A 232 -9.60 20.94 0.28
C ALA A 232 -8.33 21.67 -0.12
N THR A 233 -8.47 22.86 -0.66
CA THR A 233 -7.35 23.80 -0.92
C THR A 233 -7.01 24.66 0.30
N THR A 234 -7.89 24.67 1.30
CA THR A 234 -7.74 25.40 2.56
C THR A 234 -7.79 24.44 3.75
N MET A 235 -7.39 24.92 4.92
CA MET A 235 -7.55 24.21 6.19
C MET A 235 -8.79 24.69 6.96
N ASP A 236 -9.78 25.24 6.25
CA ASP A 236 -11.03 25.63 6.89
C ASP A 236 -11.73 24.43 7.54
N THR A 237 -12.19 24.62 8.77
CA THR A 237 -12.80 23.54 9.55
C THR A 237 -14.04 22.96 8.89
N ARG A 238 -14.85 23.78 8.23
CA ARG A 238 -16.09 23.35 7.58
C ARG A 238 -15.86 22.62 6.28
N GLU A 239 -14.79 22.99 5.57
CA GLU A 239 -14.47 22.41 4.26
C GLU A 239 -13.66 21.10 4.37
N LEU A 240 -12.95 20.88 5.46
CA LEU A 240 -12.00 19.77 5.56
C LEU A 240 -12.33 18.80 6.70
N PRO A 241 -11.98 19.05 7.99
CA PRO A 241 -12.19 18.04 9.03
C PRO A 241 -13.66 17.76 9.33
N LEU A 242 -14.54 18.76 9.19
CA LEU A 242 -15.98 18.56 9.41
C LEU A 242 -16.59 17.62 8.36
N GLN A 243 -16.18 17.71 7.09
CA GLN A 243 -16.68 16.81 6.06
C GLN A 243 -16.23 15.37 6.28
N ALA A 244 -14.97 15.17 6.71
CA ALA A 244 -14.48 13.84 7.09
C ALA A 244 -15.22 13.31 8.34
N LEU A 245 -15.49 14.15 9.33
CA LEU A 245 -16.27 13.81 10.52
C LEU A 245 -17.71 13.42 10.19
N GLU A 246 -18.39 14.15 9.30
CA GLU A 246 -19.77 13.84 8.90
C GLU A 246 -19.87 12.44 8.23
N GLN A 247 -18.91 12.09 7.40
CA GLN A 247 -18.85 10.74 6.82
C GLN A 247 -18.62 9.69 7.91
N ALA A 248 -17.72 9.95 8.87
CA ALA A 248 -17.45 9.04 9.97
C ALA A 248 -18.66 8.85 10.89
N ILE A 249 -19.42 9.93 11.16
CA ILE A 249 -20.69 9.88 11.90
C ILE A 249 -21.72 9.04 11.15
N SER A 250 -21.91 9.31 9.86
CA SER A 250 -22.84 8.56 9.00
C SER A 250 -22.49 7.07 8.96
N TRP A 251 -21.21 6.75 8.83
CA TRP A 251 -20.72 5.38 8.89
C TRP A 251 -21.04 4.73 10.24
N ALA A 252 -20.66 5.37 11.34
CA ALA A 252 -20.87 4.85 12.69
C ALA A 252 -22.36 4.65 13.00
N ALA A 253 -23.22 5.59 12.64
CA ALA A 253 -24.67 5.52 12.85
C ALA A 253 -25.29 4.29 12.16
N SER A 254 -24.79 3.91 10.97
CA SER A 254 -25.25 2.73 10.23
C SER A 254 -24.57 1.42 10.65
N HIS A 255 -23.51 1.48 11.48
CA HIS A 255 -22.67 0.32 11.82
C HIS A 255 -22.47 0.14 13.34
N GLY A 256 -23.46 0.40 14.14
CA GLY A 256 -23.45 0.12 15.59
C GLY A 256 -23.65 1.34 16.48
N GLY A 257 -23.85 2.51 15.89
CA GLY A 257 -24.17 3.76 16.61
C GLY A 257 -22.93 4.61 16.94
N THR A 258 -23.21 5.82 17.37
CA THR A 258 -22.22 6.87 17.68
C THR A 258 -22.08 7.10 19.19
N ASP A 259 -23.01 6.61 20.00
CA ASP A 259 -23.04 6.86 21.44
C ASP A 259 -21.79 6.31 22.14
N GLY A 260 -21.10 7.19 22.86
CA GLY A 260 -19.83 6.89 23.53
C GLY A 260 -18.64 6.62 22.60
N LEU A 261 -18.78 6.83 21.29
CA LEU A 261 -17.67 6.74 20.33
C LEU A 261 -16.66 7.87 20.58
N VAL A 262 -15.42 7.54 20.84
CA VAL A 262 -14.34 8.51 21.01
C VAL A 262 -13.87 9.00 19.64
N HIS A 263 -13.90 10.31 19.40
CA HIS A 263 -13.26 10.95 18.26
C HIS A 263 -11.95 11.60 18.70
N HIS A 264 -10.85 10.94 18.39
CA HIS A 264 -9.51 11.35 18.80
C HIS A 264 -8.77 12.03 17.64
N SER A 265 -8.13 13.16 17.89
CA SER A 265 -7.32 13.90 16.93
C SER A 265 -6.09 14.50 17.58
N ASP A 266 -5.21 15.06 16.76
CA ASP A 266 -4.17 15.95 17.27
C ASP A 266 -4.75 17.25 17.83
N HIS A 267 -3.88 18.09 18.43
CA HIS A 267 -4.25 19.42 18.95
C HIS A 267 -4.39 20.49 17.85
N GLY A 268 -4.64 20.10 16.59
CA GLY A 268 -4.87 21.04 15.50
C GLY A 268 -6.06 21.96 15.78
N ALA A 269 -5.89 23.26 15.54
CA ALA A 269 -6.94 24.28 15.77
C ALA A 269 -8.26 23.92 15.07
N GLN A 270 -8.18 23.19 13.95
CA GLN A 270 -9.31 22.76 13.15
C GLN A 270 -10.20 21.76 13.89
N TYR A 271 -9.60 20.79 14.58
CA TYR A 271 -10.32 19.76 15.33
C TYR A 271 -10.86 20.27 16.67
N ILE A 272 -10.13 21.17 17.33
CA ILE A 272 -10.58 21.77 18.60
C ILE A 272 -11.58 22.91 18.41
N SER A 273 -11.91 23.27 17.17
CA SER A 273 -12.89 24.31 16.85
C SER A 273 -14.25 24.01 17.48
N LEU A 274 -14.99 25.07 17.83
CA LEU A 274 -16.34 24.95 18.40
C LEU A 274 -17.26 24.14 17.47
N VAL A 275 -17.12 24.30 16.16
CA VAL A 275 -17.96 23.62 15.17
C VAL A 275 -17.77 22.10 15.23
N CYS A 276 -16.53 21.61 15.20
CA CYS A 276 -16.26 20.18 15.34
C CYS A 276 -16.67 19.65 16.71
N THR A 277 -16.40 20.41 17.79
CA THR A 277 -16.74 20.00 19.15
C THR A 277 -18.24 19.85 19.34
N THR A 278 -19.01 20.84 18.89
CA THR A 278 -20.47 20.81 18.95
C THR A 278 -20.99 19.60 18.17
N ARG A 279 -20.47 19.39 16.97
CA ARG A 279 -20.92 18.29 16.11
C ARG A 279 -20.65 16.91 16.70
N VAL A 280 -19.46 16.70 17.29
CA VAL A 280 -19.13 15.47 18.02
C VAL A 280 -20.13 15.24 19.17
N GLY A 281 -20.42 16.29 19.96
CA GLY A 281 -21.37 16.22 21.09
C GLY A 281 -22.82 15.95 20.68
N GLU A 282 -23.30 16.52 19.55
CA GLU A 282 -24.66 16.31 19.03
C GLU A 282 -24.99 14.84 18.77
N PHE A 283 -23.96 14.04 18.44
CA PHE A 283 -24.10 12.61 18.17
C PHE A 283 -23.71 11.72 19.35
N GLY A 284 -23.59 12.25 20.56
CA GLY A 284 -23.20 11.49 21.75
C GLY A 284 -21.77 10.98 21.73
N MET A 285 -20.94 11.51 20.82
CA MET A 285 -19.53 11.14 20.72
C MET A 285 -18.68 11.92 21.73
N LEU A 286 -17.54 11.37 22.10
CA LEU A 286 -16.61 11.96 23.07
C LEU A 286 -15.39 12.53 22.34
N PRO A 287 -15.16 13.86 22.40
CA PRO A 287 -13.96 14.45 21.84
C PRO A 287 -12.73 14.14 22.70
N SER A 288 -11.67 13.69 22.03
CA SER A 288 -10.39 13.37 22.67
C SER A 288 -9.24 13.99 21.88
N THR A 289 -8.19 14.43 22.57
CA THR A 289 -6.96 14.93 21.91
C THR A 289 -5.75 14.38 22.64
N GLY A 290 -4.69 14.06 21.88
CA GLY A 290 -3.41 13.67 22.45
C GLY A 290 -2.74 14.79 23.23
N THR A 291 -1.64 14.51 23.92
CA THR A 291 -0.86 15.52 24.66
C THR A 291 -0.13 16.45 23.71
N VAL A 292 0.03 17.71 24.11
CA VAL A 292 0.71 18.71 23.26
C VAL A 292 2.16 18.33 23.04
N GLY A 293 2.53 18.08 21.78
CA GLY A 293 3.91 17.83 21.36
C GLY A 293 4.34 16.36 21.40
N ASP A 294 3.44 15.42 21.70
CA ASP A 294 3.72 13.99 21.63
C ASP A 294 3.05 13.35 20.39
N SER A 295 3.87 13.04 19.38
CA SER A 295 3.40 12.41 18.14
C SER A 295 2.96 10.95 18.33
N TYR A 296 3.34 10.30 19.43
CA TYR A 296 2.93 8.92 19.71
C TYR A 296 1.44 8.82 20.04
N ASP A 297 0.84 9.89 20.52
CA ASP A 297 -0.58 9.92 20.90
C ASP A 297 -1.52 9.90 19.68
N ASN A 298 -1.03 10.18 18.45
CA ASN A 298 -1.78 10.04 17.20
C ASN A 298 -1.10 9.10 16.18
N ALA A 299 -0.23 8.21 16.65
CA ALA A 299 0.63 7.37 15.79
C ALA A 299 -0.14 6.53 14.76
N MET A 300 -1.38 6.15 15.05
CA MET A 300 -2.20 5.39 14.11
C MET A 300 -2.68 6.25 12.93
N ALA A 301 -3.16 7.46 13.18
CA ALA A 301 -3.58 8.37 12.13
C ALA A 301 -2.37 8.80 11.28
N GLU A 302 -1.24 9.16 11.93
CA GLU A 302 0.03 9.42 11.24
C GLU A 302 0.50 8.23 10.38
N SER A 303 0.22 7.01 10.84
CA SER A 303 0.52 5.79 10.06
C SER A 303 -0.31 5.69 8.80
N ALA A 304 -1.59 6.09 8.82
CA ALA A 304 -2.45 6.13 7.64
C ALA A 304 -1.98 7.23 6.67
N ASP A 305 -1.67 8.41 7.17
CA ASP A 305 -1.12 9.53 6.40
C ASP A 305 0.23 9.20 5.74
N GLY A 306 1.12 8.55 6.47
CA GLY A 306 2.39 8.07 5.94
C GLY A 306 2.22 7.02 4.85
N ALA A 307 1.21 6.15 4.97
CA ALA A 307 0.87 5.21 3.92
C ALA A 307 0.28 5.92 2.69
N TYR A 308 -0.64 6.86 2.88
CA TYR A 308 -1.22 7.67 1.82
C TYR A 308 -0.14 8.42 1.02
N LYS A 309 0.77 9.10 1.70
CA LYS A 309 1.90 9.77 1.05
C LYS A 309 2.78 8.80 0.28
N THR A 310 3.16 7.68 0.90
CA THR A 310 4.10 6.71 0.32
C THR A 310 3.49 5.90 -0.82
N GLU A 311 2.22 5.51 -0.67
CA GLU A 311 1.55 4.58 -1.58
C GLU A 311 0.84 5.30 -2.74
N LEU A 312 0.46 6.58 -2.57
CA LEU A 312 -0.21 7.37 -3.59
C LEU A 312 0.58 8.62 -3.98
N VAL A 313 0.79 9.57 -3.04
CA VAL A 313 1.21 10.93 -3.35
C VAL A 313 2.60 10.98 -3.99
N TRP A 314 3.59 10.30 -3.37
CA TRP A 314 4.99 10.35 -3.83
C TRP A 314 5.30 9.45 -5.02
N ARG A 315 4.33 8.65 -5.47
CA ARG A 315 4.50 7.72 -6.60
C ARG A 315 4.03 8.26 -7.93
N ARG A 316 3.44 9.43 -7.94
CA ARG A 316 2.91 10.06 -9.15
C ARG A 316 3.41 11.50 -9.29
N LYS A 317 3.19 12.07 -10.46
CA LYS A 317 3.36 13.51 -10.67
C LYS A 317 2.42 14.30 -9.75
N PRO A 318 2.80 15.52 -9.31
CA PRO A 318 1.91 16.34 -8.49
C PRO A 318 0.51 16.48 -9.10
N PHE A 319 -0.50 16.57 -8.26
CA PHE A 319 -1.89 16.70 -8.67
C PHE A 319 -2.14 18.03 -9.36
N ARG A 320 -2.90 18.02 -10.45
CA ARG A 320 -3.17 19.22 -11.26
C ARG A 320 -4.04 20.22 -10.53
N ASP A 321 -5.10 19.73 -9.90
CA ASP A 321 -6.13 20.48 -9.21
C ASP A 321 -6.76 19.66 -8.08
N LEU A 322 -7.69 20.27 -7.32
CA LEU A 322 -8.37 19.60 -6.21
C LEU A 322 -9.15 18.36 -6.66
N ARG A 323 -9.81 18.42 -7.82
CA ARG A 323 -10.59 17.29 -8.36
C ARG A 323 -9.68 16.08 -8.68
N ASP A 324 -8.49 16.32 -9.23
CA ASP A 324 -7.50 15.23 -9.47
C ASP A 324 -7.04 14.61 -8.15
N LEU A 325 -6.86 15.42 -7.11
CA LEU A 325 -6.53 14.96 -5.76
C LEU A 325 -7.68 14.14 -5.16
N GLU A 326 -8.91 14.64 -5.19
CA GLU A 326 -10.09 13.97 -4.68
C GLU A 326 -10.34 12.61 -5.35
N LEU A 327 -10.27 12.56 -6.68
CA LEU A 327 -10.46 11.32 -7.43
C LEU A 327 -9.41 10.28 -7.10
N ALA A 328 -8.16 10.69 -6.97
CA ALA A 328 -7.08 9.78 -6.60
C ALA A 328 -7.20 9.29 -5.16
N THR A 329 -7.59 10.18 -4.23
CA THR A 329 -7.83 9.86 -2.82
C THR A 329 -9.01 8.90 -2.68
N PHE A 330 -10.11 9.15 -3.39
CA PHE A 330 -11.26 8.24 -3.43
C PHE A 330 -10.85 6.81 -3.84
N ARG A 331 -10.09 6.69 -4.93
CA ARG A 331 -9.60 5.39 -5.42
C ARG A 331 -8.69 4.71 -4.41
N TRP A 332 -7.82 5.48 -3.75
CA TRP A 332 -6.92 4.95 -2.74
C TRP A 332 -7.68 4.51 -1.47
N VAL A 333 -8.64 5.29 -0.97
CA VAL A 333 -9.49 4.93 0.17
C VAL A 333 -10.31 3.68 -0.14
N SER A 334 -10.91 3.60 -1.32
CA SER A 334 -11.64 2.40 -1.76
C SER A 334 -10.73 1.16 -1.73
N TRP A 335 -9.53 1.26 -2.30
CA TRP A 335 -8.55 0.19 -2.29
C TRP A 335 -8.04 -0.12 -0.85
N TRP A 336 -7.80 0.90 -0.03
CA TRP A 336 -7.38 0.76 1.35
C TRP A 336 -8.37 -0.09 2.15
N ASN A 337 -9.66 0.20 2.02
CA ASN A 337 -10.71 -0.46 2.78
C ASN A 337 -11.01 -1.88 2.28
N SER A 338 -11.02 -2.11 0.96
CA SER A 338 -11.53 -3.35 0.36
C SER A 338 -10.45 -4.33 -0.11
N LYS A 339 -9.24 -3.86 -0.44
CA LYS A 339 -8.21 -4.70 -1.09
C LYS A 339 -6.85 -4.67 -0.41
N ARG A 340 -6.50 -3.57 0.26
CA ARG A 340 -5.19 -3.44 0.88
C ARG A 340 -5.04 -4.39 2.07
N LEU A 341 -3.94 -5.16 2.05
CA LEU A 341 -3.61 -6.02 3.18
C LEU A 341 -2.93 -5.23 4.30
N HIS A 342 -3.41 -5.38 5.54
CA HIS A 342 -2.88 -4.73 6.72
C HIS A 342 -2.16 -5.74 7.61
N GLN A 343 -0.87 -5.50 7.88
CA GLN A 343 -0.08 -6.41 8.73
C GLN A 343 -0.64 -6.48 10.15
N SER A 344 -1.08 -5.36 10.71
CA SER A 344 -1.71 -5.28 12.04
C SER A 344 -3.03 -6.06 12.12
N LEU A 345 -3.69 -6.33 11.00
CA LEU A 345 -4.90 -7.15 10.90
C LEU A 345 -4.60 -8.61 10.49
N GLY A 346 -3.35 -9.08 10.61
CA GLY A 346 -2.96 -10.40 10.14
C GLY A 346 -3.09 -10.57 8.62
N TYR A 347 -2.76 -9.52 7.86
CA TYR A 347 -2.89 -9.46 6.40
C TYR A 347 -4.33 -9.59 5.89
N ARG A 348 -5.31 -9.18 6.68
CA ARG A 348 -6.71 -9.00 6.24
C ARG A 348 -6.93 -7.57 5.75
N THR A 349 -8.01 -7.36 5.01
CA THR A 349 -8.50 -6.03 4.68
C THR A 349 -9.38 -5.49 5.82
N PRO A 350 -9.57 -4.16 5.95
CA PRO A 350 -10.54 -3.57 6.87
C PRO A 350 -11.93 -4.19 6.75
N GLU A 351 -12.47 -4.23 5.54
CA GLU A 351 -13.80 -4.76 5.23
C GLU A 351 -13.96 -6.22 5.66
N ARG A 352 -12.97 -7.06 5.39
CA ARG A 352 -12.98 -8.46 5.82
C ARG A 352 -12.96 -8.58 7.35
N THR A 353 -12.17 -7.74 8.02
CA THR A 353 -12.06 -7.74 9.48
C THR A 353 -13.40 -7.40 10.14
N GLU A 354 -14.10 -6.40 9.64
CA GLU A 354 -15.44 -6.03 10.11
C GLU A 354 -16.46 -7.13 9.83
N THR A 355 -16.45 -7.68 8.62
CA THR A 355 -17.36 -8.77 8.23
C THR A 355 -17.19 -10.00 9.13
N GLU A 356 -15.96 -10.43 9.39
CA GLU A 356 -15.67 -11.57 10.28
C GLU A 356 -16.13 -11.29 11.72
N PHE A 357 -15.94 -10.06 12.21
CA PHE A 357 -16.42 -9.65 13.53
C PHE A 357 -17.95 -9.74 13.63
N MET A 358 -18.67 -9.19 12.67
CA MET A 358 -20.12 -9.21 12.64
C MET A 358 -20.70 -10.63 12.55
N GLN A 359 -20.05 -11.49 11.76
CA GLN A 359 -20.42 -12.91 11.68
C GLN A 359 -20.22 -13.63 13.02
N THR A 360 -19.12 -13.33 13.72
CA THR A 360 -18.83 -13.91 15.03
C THR A 360 -19.85 -13.46 16.09
N LYS A 361 -20.27 -12.20 16.08
CA LYS A 361 -21.33 -11.69 16.96
C LYS A 361 -22.68 -12.38 16.69
N ARG A 362 -23.03 -12.60 15.42
CA ARG A 362 -24.28 -13.30 15.05
C ARG A 362 -24.30 -14.77 15.49
N ARG A 363 -23.13 -15.41 15.57
CA ARG A 363 -23.00 -16.83 16.00
C ARG A 363 -23.02 -17.04 17.51
N LYS A 364 -22.72 -16.00 18.31
CA LYS A 364 -22.82 -16.04 19.77
C LYS A 364 -24.19 -15.45 20.16
N PRO A 365 -25.20 -16.25 20.51
CA PRO A 365 -26.45 -15.71 21.04
C PRO A 365 -26.14 -14.93 22.33
N PRO A 366 -26.86 -13.85 22.63
CA PRO A 366 -26.69 -13.12 23.87
C PRO A 366 -26.82 -14.08 25.04
N HIS A 367 -25.79 -14.13 25.93
CA HIS A 367 -25.90 -14.82 27.21
C HIS A 367 -26.96 -14.09 28.05
N TYR A 368 -28.17 -14.58 28.05
CA TYR A 368 -29.23 -14.14 28.92
C TYR A 368 -28.86 -14.55 30.35
N LYS A 369 -28.28 -13.63 31.11
CA LYS A 369 -28.18 -13.75 32.57
C LYS A 369 -29.53 -13.32 33.16
N GLY A 370 -30.37 -14.25 33.54
CA GLY A 370 -31.58 -13.94 34.27
C GLY A 370 -32.79 -14.70 33.74
N GLY A 371 -33.27 -15.61 34.53
CA GLY A 371 -34.39 -16.47 34.18
C GLY A 371 -35.72 -15.72 34.11
N THR A 372 -36.29 -15.74 32.94
CA THR A 372 -37.74 -15.76 32.78
C THR A 372 -37.96 -16.56 31.50
N LYS A 373 -38.57 -17.74 31.66
CA LYS A 373 -38.96 -18.61 30.54
C LYS A 373 -40.02 -17.89 29.72
N ILE A 374 -39.64 -17.22 28.65
CA ILE A 374 -40.59 -16.76 27.63
C ILE A 374 -40.83 -17.95 26.70
N ARG A 375 -42.06 -18.47 26.68
CA ARG A 375 -42.51 -19.50 25.76
C ARG A 375 -42.45 -18.92 24.32
N PRO A 376 -41.95 -19.65 23.34
CA PRO A 376 -42.01 -19.20 21.94
C PRO A 376 -43.46 -19.25 21.46
N TYR A 377 -44.01 -18.11 21.09
CA TYR A 377 -45.28 -18.06 20.35
C TYR A 377 -45.04 -18.51 18.93
N HIS A 378 -45.57 -19.71 18.61
CA HIS A 378 -45.74 -20.13 17.25
C HIS A 378 -46.84 -19.34 16.59
N LEU A 379 -46.48 -18.44 15.68
CA LEU A 379 -47.39 -17.93 14.66
C LEU A 379 -46.66 -17.83 13.33
N CYS A 380 -46.57 -18.96 12.64
CA CYS A 380 -46.26 -18.98 11.23
C CYS A 380 -47.53 -19.39 10.48
N LYS A 381 -48.34 -18.41 10.02
CA LYS A 381 -49.37 -18.65 9.00
C LYS A 381 -48.73 -18.55 7.62
N LYS A 382 -48.75 -19.64 6.90
CA LYS A 382 -48.34 -19.84 5.55
C LYS A 382 -49.08 -18.87 4.61
N ILE A 383 -48.40 -17.94 3.99
CA ILE A 383 -48.91 -17.22 2.82
C ILE A 383 -48.03 -17.61 1.64
N LYS A 384 -48.71 -18.09 0.58
CA LYS A 384 -48.10 -18.47 -0.69
C LYS A 384 -47.60 -17.25 -1.45
N GLY A 385 -46.34 -17.32 -1.94
CA GLY A 385 -45.80 -16.48 -3.01
C GLY A 385 -44.73 -15.48 -2.53
N ASP A 386 -43.55 -15.68 -3.08
CA ASP A 386 -42.43 -14.74 -3.27
C ASP A 386 -41.71 -14.14 -2.07
N TRP A 387 -40.42 -14.46 -1.98
CA TRP A 387 -39.26 -13.79 -1.33
C TRP A 387 -39.56 -12.92 -0.10
N CYS A 388 -39.37 -13.49 1.07
CA CYS A 388 -39.44 -12.76 2.33
C CYS A 388 -38.01 -12.36 2.77
N GLU A 389 -37.66 -11.08 2.60
CA GLU A 389 -36.59 -10.44 3.35
C GLU A 389 -36.99 -10.41 4.83
N LEU A 390 -36.19 -11.08 5.67
CA LEU A 390 -36.35 -11.08 7.12
C LEU A 390 -35.92 -9.71 7.69
N LEU A 391 -36.88 -8.79 7.78
CA LEU A 391 -36.81 -7.61 8.65
C LEU A 391 -36.91 -8.07 10.10
N PHE A 392 -35.81 -8.07 10.85
CA PHE A 392 -35.84 -8.16 12.30
C PHE A 392 -36.28 -6.82 12.88
N CYS A 393 -37.54 -6.73 13.27
CA CYS A 393 -38.00 -5.66 14.16
C CYS A 393 -37.40 -5.87 15.55
N TYR A 394 -36.57 -4.97 15.98
CA TYR A 394 -36.25 -4.79 17.40
C TYR A 394 -37.41 -4.02 18.05
N ASP A 395 -38.01 -4.59 19.10
CA ASP A 395 -38.96 -3.93 19.97
C ASP A 395 -38.29 -2.68 20.59
N VAL A 396 -38.67 -1.52 20.11
CA VAL A 396 -38.48 -0.24 20.80
C VAL A 396 -39.73 0.00 21.62
N PRO A 397 -39.67 0.24 22.95
CA PRO A 397 -40.85 0.57 23.74
C PRO A 397 -41.47 1.88 23.23
N LEU A 398 -42.75 1.83 22.88
CA LEU A 398 -43.58 2.93 22.39
C LEU A 398 -44.00 3.87 23.54
N GLU A 399 -43.08 4.36 24.35
CA GLU A 399 -43.38 5.38 25.34
C GLU A 399 -42.57 6.64 25.12
N ARG A 400 -42.72 7.30 24.02
CA ARG A 400 -42.36 8.74 23.82
C ARG A 400 -42.68 9.23 22.41
N PHE A 401 -43.93 9.18 22.02
CA PHE A 401 -44.43 10.12 21.00
C PHE A 401 -45.79 10.69 21.47
N ASN A 402 -45.70 11.73 22.25
CA ASN A 402 -46.82 12.65 22.45
C ASN A 402 -46.66 13.75 21.40
N ILE A 403 -47.39 13.63 20.29
CA ILE A 403 -47.56 14.69 19.32
C ILE A 403 -48.87 15.39 19.69
N ARG A 404 -48.77 16.62 20.09
CA ARG A 404 -49.82 17.63 19.94
C ARG A 404 -49.43 18.53 18.80
#